data_047d436b7a5e18e4376345d87be3947b
#
_entry.id   047d436b7a5e18e4376345d87be3947b
#
_cell.length_a   1.000
_cell.length_b   1.000
_cell.length_c   1.000
_cell.angle_alpha   90.00
_cell.angle_beta   90.00
_cell.angle_gamma   90.00
#
_symmetry.space_group_name_H-M   'P 1'
#
loop_
_entity.id
_entity.type
_entity.pdbx_description
1 polymer ?
#
loop_
_entity_poly.entity_id
_entity_poly.type
_entity_poly.pdbx_seq_one_letter_code
_entity_poly.pdbx_strand_id
1 'polypeptide(L)'
;MSENSSNKVLLLEAGQKKLNPLLHIPGGYFKTIFDKRINWNYKTQPEKNLDGREILWPRGRLLGGTGSINGMVYIRGQEDDYNTWKSLGNSEWGFESVLPYFKKSEKQHKKNIALNNKFHSSSGSLSVTDYPDKNFLCDAFIKASEELNVKRNIDFNGATQEGAGYYQITTNNWFRSDTLVAYLLPVKKRPNLKILTNAHITKIIIKDKRAVGVECLHSNKLINLKSNKEVILCAGTINSPQILQLSGIGDAEYLKTHGIEPVCNSPEVGKNLQDHLQCQLVYKCAQPISINDDLLSFFRKLKLAFRYVLFHTGPLAGGPSPAGAFLKSSSTTNRPDIQLHFLPLSLQRPGVLDTFSGYTFNVSQSRPLSRGEINIISPHPSDPPQIVANYLEDPSDKLTLINGMNVARDIANATAFDQFRHSEIRPGSLINSYDGMLEYVRQNSTSLYHPVGTCRMGLEDRAVVDQNLKVKGINGLRVADASIMPQIISGNTNAATVMIAEKAADLIKFSK
;
A
#
# COMPACT_ATOMS: atom_id res chain seq x y z
N MET A 1 8.67 20.19 -7.27
CA MET A 1 10.11 20.57 -7.22
C MET A 1 10.59 21.15 -8.56
N SER A 2 10.53 20.41 -9.68
CA SER A 2 10.94 20.90 -11.01
C SER A 2 9.99 21.92 -11.67
N GLU A 3 8.87 22.22 -11.04
CA GLU A 3 7.94 23.28 -11.46
C GLU A 3 8.63 24.66 -11.41
N ASN A 4 9.43 24.89 -10.39
CA ASN A 4 10.30 26.06 -10.33
C ASN A 4 11.57 25.79 -11.15
N SER A 5 11.75 26.54 -12.23
CA SER A 5 12.88 26.40 -13.17
C SER A 5 14.26 26.69 -12.54
N SER A 6 14.30 27.46 -11.44
CA SER A 6 15.53 27.71 -10.69
C SER A 6 16.06 26.47 -9.92
N ASN A 7 15.22 25.45 -9.70
CA ASN A 7 15.62 24.21 -9.06
C ASN A 7 16.14 23.24 -10.11
N LYS A 8 17.34 22.69 -9.91
CA LYS A 8 17.81 21.52 -10.66
C LYS A 8 17.46 20.28 -9.87
N VAL A 9 16.63 19.39 -10.44
CA VAL A 9 16.13 18.18 -9.79
C VAL A 9 16.72 16.95 -10.46
N LEU A 10 17.31 16.07 -9.66
CA LEU A 10 17.76 14.76 -10.10
C LEU A 10 16.91 13.69 -9.39
N LEU A 11 16.15 12.92 -10.18
CA LEU A 11 15.40 11.77 -9.73
C LEU A 11 16.23 10.50 -9.95
N LEU A 12 16.45 9.74 -8.89
CA LEU A 12 17.20 8.48 -8.90
C LEU A 12 16.24 7.33 -8.63
N GLU A 13 16.30 6.29 -9.47
CA GLU A 13 15.49 5.07 -9.34
C GLU A 13 16.40 3.85 -9.47
N ALA A 14 16.34 2.96 -8.49
CA ALA A 14 17.16 1.74 -8.46
C ALA A 14 16.79 0.76 -9.59
N GLY A 15 15.53 0.75 -9.99
CA GLY A 15 15.01 -0.10 -11.05
C GLY A 15 15.07 0.53 -12.42
N GLN A 16 14.44 -0.14 -13.36
CA GLN A 16 14.42 0.25 -14.75
C GLN A 16 13.21 1.11 -15.12
N LYS A 17 13.18 1.57 -16.38
CA LYS A 17 11.99 2.19 -16.97
C LYS A 17 10.84 1.17 -17.07
N LYS A 18 9.61 1.66 -16.99
CA LYS A 18 8.39 0.86 -17.13
C LYS A 18 8.14 0.51 -18.62
N LEU A 19 8.80 -0.55 -19.12
CA LEU A 19 8.72 -0.96 -20.54
C LEU A 19 7.70 -2.05 -20.83
N ASN A 20 7.29 -2.85 -19.82
CA ASN A 20 6.34 -3.93 -20.00
C ASN A 20 4.91 -3.39 -20.15
N PRO A 21 4.21 -3.60 -21.30
CA PRO A 21 2.84 -3.11 -21.52
C PRO A 21 1.83 -3.58 -20.47
N LEU A 22 2.03 -4.79 -19.90
CA LEU A 22 1.15 -5.33 -18.85
C LEU A 22 1.12 -4.48 -17.58
N LEU A 23 2.13 -3.64 -17.34
CA LEU A 23 2.15 -2.69 -16.23
C LEU A 23 1.13 -1.55 -16.39
N HIS A 24 0.69 -1.29 -17.61
CA HIS A 24 -0.31 -0.27 -17.91
C HIS A 24 -1.74 -0.82 -17.88
N ILE A 25 -1.90 -2.14 -18.08
CA ILE A 25 -3.19 -2.83 -18.05
C ILE A 25 -3.54 -3.16 -16.60
N PRO A 26 -4.69 -2.71 -16.05
CA PRO A 26 -5.06 -2.97 -14.67
C PRO A 26 -5.00 -4.46 -14.30
N GLY A 27 -5.64 -5.33 -15.07
CA GLY A 27 -5.61 -6.79 -14.86
C GLY A 27 -4.22 -7.43 -15.03
N GLY A 28 -3.26 -6.73 -15.61
CA GLY A 28 -1.85 -7.15 -15.67
C GLY A 28 -1.18 -7.32 -14.30
N TYR A 29 -1.79 -6.74 -13.26
CA TYR A 29 -1.39 -6.88 -11.86
C TYR A 29 -1.05 -8.32 -11.46
N PHE A 30 -1.88 -9.29 -11.81
CA PHE A 30 -1.68 -10.70 -11.45
C PHE A 30 -0.36 -11.30 -11.91
N LYS A 31 0.19 -10.80 -13.03
CA LYS A 31 1.50 -11.24 -13.56
C LYS A 31 2.64 -10.34 -13.10
N THR A 32 2.38 -9.05 -12.94
CA THR A 32 3.45 -8.07 -12.72
C THR A 32 3.87 -7.96 -11.27
N ILE A 33 2.97 -8.25 -10.31
CA ILE A 33 3.28 -8.14 -8.88
C ILE A 33 4.38 -9.10 -8.42
N PHE A 34 4.56 -10.24 -9.09
CA PHE A 34 5.58 -11.24 -8.77
C PHE A 34 6.72 -11.30 -9.81
N ASP A 35 6.77 -10.37 -10.76
CA ASP A 35 7.84 -10.32 -11.77
C ASP A 35 9.17 -9.87 -11.14
N LYS A 36 10.10 -10.81 -10.96
CA LYS A 36 11.40 -10.59 -10.32
C LYS A 36 12.26 -9.49 -10.97
N ARG A 37 11.99 -9.14 -12.23
CA ARG A 37 12.75 -8.10 -12.96
C ARG A 37 12.41 -6.68 -12.49
N ILE A 38 11.22 -6.50 -11.92
CA ILE A 38 10.66 -5.20 -11.52
C ILE A 38 10.23 -5.16 -10.05
N ASN A 39 10.63 -6.16 -9.28
CA ASN A 39 10.26 -6.33 -7.89
C ASN A 39 11.51 -6.63 -7.05
N TRP A 40 11.60 -6.07 -5.85
CA TRP A 40 12.64 -6.39 -4.87
C TRP A 40 12.49 -7.80 -4.30
N ASN A 41 11.27 -8.36 -4.30
CA ASN A 41 10.92 -9.70 -3.79
C ASN A 41 11.34 -9.91 -2.32
N TYR A 42 11.15 -8.92 -1.49
CA TYR A 42 11.42 -9.04 -0.07
C TYR A 42 10.54 -10.11 0.59
N LYS A 43 11.05 -10.66 1.68
CA LYS A 43 10.33 -11.55 2.58
C LYS A 43 10.59 -11.12 4.01
N THR A 44 9.62 -11.39 4.89
CA THR A 44 9.88 -11.29 6.33
C THR A 44 10.83 -12.37 6.79
N GLN A 45 11.42 -12.20 7.95
CA GLN A 45 11.96 -13.30 8.71
C GLN A 45 10.84 -14.29 9.07
N PRO A 46 11.18 -15.51 9.51
CA PRO A 46 10.18 -16.44 10.05
C PRO A 46 9.35 -15.77 11.16
N GLU A 47 8.04 -15.61 10.93
CA GLU A 47 7.12 -14.95 11.86
C GLU A 47 6.64 -15.92 12.94
N LYS A 48 7.00 -15.67 14.19
CA LYS A 48 6.72 -16.54 15.35
C LYS A 48 5.22 -16.90 15.48
N ASN A 49 4.35 -15.90 15.34
CA ASN A 49 2.90 -16.09 15.48
C ASN A 49 2.20 -16.55 14.19
N LEU A 50 2.95 -16.82 13.13
CA LEU A 50 2.50 -17.40 11.86
C LEU A 50 3.22 -18.71 11.55
N ASP A 51 3.46 -19.54 12.57
CA ASP A 51 4.08 -20.87 12.51
C ASP A 51 5.45 -20.89 11.82
N GLY A 52 6.26 -19.84 12.03
CA GLY A 52 7.58 -19.71 11.45
C GLY A 52 7.57 -19.43 9.94
N ARG A 53 6.44 -19.03 9.36
CA ARG A 53 6.33 -18.73 7.91
C ARG A 53 7.02 -17.42 7.55
N GLU A 54 7.71 -17.41 6.42
CA GLU A 54 8.17 -16.20 5.76
C GLU A 54 7.05 -15.63 4.88
N ILE A 55 6.74 -14.36 5.03
CA ILE A 55 5.70 -13.70 4.24
C ILE A 55 6.34 -12.91 3.10
N LEU A 56 5.91 -13.18 1.86
CA LEU A 56 6.40 -12.46 0.69
C LEU A 56 5.86 -11.02 0.67
N TRP A 57 6.77 -10.05 0.48
CA TRP A 57 6.49 -8.62 0.41
C TRP A 57 6.92 -8.01 -0.92
N PRO A 58 6.10 -8.09 -1.96
CA PRO A 58 6.41 -7.46 -3.25
C PRO A 58 6.56 -5.94 -3.10
N ARG A 59 7.68 -5.40 -3.59
CA ARG A 59 7.94 -3.95 -3.68
C ARG A 59 8.46 -3.61 -5.06
N GLY A 60 7.86 -2.59 -5.69
CA GLY A 60 8.25 -2.19 -7.04
C GLY A 60 9.68 -1.65 -7.11
N ARG A 61 10.46 -2.17 -8.08
CA ARG A 61 11.81 -1.72 -8.44
C ARG A 61 11.79 -1.22 -9.88
N LEU A 62 11.13 -0.08 -10.07
CA LEU A 62 10.96 0.56 -11.38
C LEU A 62 10.43 1.98 -11.18
N LEU A 63 10.48 2.82 -12.22
CA LEU A 63 9.83 4.14 -12.19
C LEU A 63 8.35 4.02 -11.84
N GLY A 64 7.92 4.78 -10.82
CA GLY A 64 6.58 4.71 -10.23
C GLY A 64 6.50 3.79 -9.01
N GLY A 65 7.56 3.05 -8.70
CA GLY A 65 7.68 2.20 -7.51
C GLY A 65 6.53 1.19 -7.37
N THR A 66 6.13 0.89 -6.14
CA THR A 66 5.03 -0.04 -5.84
C THR A 66 3.68 0.42 -6.44
N GLY A 67 3.47 1.72 -6.68
CA GLY A 67 2.30 2.23 -7.38
C GLY A 67 2.11 1.64 -8.78
N SER A 68 3.20 1.24 -9.46
CA SER A 68 3.14 0.62 -10.78
C SER A 68 2.77 -0.86 -10.78
N ILE A 69 2.76 -1.53 -9.62
CA ILE A 69 2.46 -2.97 -9.46
C ILE A 69 1.36 -3.27 -8.43
N ASN A 70 0.73 -2.28 -7.81
CA ASN A 70 -0.31 -2.45 -6.80
C ASN A 70 -1.69 -2.82 -7.40
N GLY A 71 -2.67 -3.13 -6.53
CA GLY A 71 -4.05 -3.46 -6.90
C GLY A 71 -4.93 -2.25 -7.23
N MET A 72 -4.41 -1.01 -7.21
CA MET A 72 -5.05 0.26 -7.61
C MET A 72 -6.22 0.73 -6.74
N VAL A 73 -6.63 0.05 -5.70
CA VAL A 73 -7.72 0.49 -4.84
C VAL A 73 -7.40 1.86 -4.23
N TYR A 74 -8.31 2.83 -4.40
CA TYR A 74 -8.14 4.19 -3.91
C TYR A 74 -8.92 4.40 -2.62
N ILE A 75 -8.20 4.43 -1.52
CA ILE A 75 -8.71 4.67 -0.16
C ILE A 75 -7.82 5.69 0.52
N ARG A 76 -8.43 6.68 1.18
CA ARG A 76 -7.71 7.74 1.90
C ARG A 76 -7.47 7.41 3.37
N GLY A 77 -8.22 6.47 3.94
CA GLY A 77 -8.29 6.23 5.38
C GLY A 77 -9.45 6.98 6.02
N GLN A 78 -9.55 6.92 7.33
CA GLN A 78 -10.56 7.61 8.14
C GLN A 78 -10.03 8.97 8.60
N GLU A 79 -10.92 9.92 8.85
CA GLU A 79 -10.58 11.22 9.44
C GLU A 79 -9.78 11.06 10.74
N ASP A 80 -10.22 10.12 11.60
CA ASP A 80 -9.59 9.83 12.89
C ASP A 80 -8.17 9.28 12.76
N ASP A 81 -7.77 8.68 11.65
CA ASP A 81 -6.39 8.23 11.45
C ASP A 81 -5.44 9.43 11.47
N TYR A 82 -5.79 10.50 10.77
CA TYR A 82 -5.00 11.74 10.70
C TYR A 82 -5.14 12.57 11.97
N ASN A 83 -6.31 12.60 12.58
CA ASN A 83 -6.50 13.27 13.88
C ASN A 83 -5.70 12.57 14.98
N THR A 84 -5.49 11.26 14.88
CA THR A 84 -4.56 10.51 15.71
C THR A 84 -3.11 10.95 15.44
N TRP A 85 -2.68 11.12 14.18
CA TRP A 85 -1.35 11.66 13.90
C TRP A 85 -1.15 13.04 14.55
N LYS A 86 -2.18 13.90 14.49
CA LYS A 86 -2.18 15.21 15.15
C LYS A 86 -2.03 15.08 16.68
N SER A 87 -2.79 14.18 17.31
CA SER A 87 -2.75 13.97 18.76
C SER A 87 -1.41 13.40 19.25
N LEU A 88 -0.69 12.68 18.37
CA LEU A 88 0.69 12.22 18.60
C LEU A 88 1.74 13.34 18.44
N GLY A 89 1.31 14.60 18.44
CA GLY A 89 2.19 15.76 18.40
C GLY A 89 2.46 16.33 17.00
N ASN A 90 1.91 15.74 15.94
CA ASN A 90 2.11 16.24 14.58
C ASN A 90 0.98 17.21 14.18
N SER A 91 0.96 18.40 14.77
CA SER A 91 -0.15 19.37 14.71
C SER A 91 -0.62 19.67 13.29
N GLU A 92 0.31 19.73 12.32
CA GLU A 92 0.04 20.02 10.91
C GLU A 92 -0.43 18.80 10.08
N TRP A 93 -0.66 17.65 10.72
CA TRP A 93 -1.00 16.39 10.03
C TRP A 93 -2.39 15.86 10.39
N GLY A 94 -3.25 16.67 11.02
CA GLY A 94 -4.67 16.36 11.22
C GLY A 94 -5.45 16.36 9.90
N PHE A 95 -6.65 15.78 9.91
CA PHE A 95 -7.47 15.60 8.70
C PHE A 95 -7.69 16.89 7.91
N GLU A 96 -8.08 17.96 8.58
CA GLU A 96 -8.30 19.27 7.93
C GLU A 96 -7.03 19.80 7.24
N SER A 97 -5.85 19.52 7.81
CA SER A 97 -4.57 19.95 7.24
C SER A 97 -4.09 19.09 6.07
N VAL A 98 -4.52 17.82 5.98
CA VAL A 98 -4.10 16.90 4.90
C VAL A 98 -5.14 16.76 3.78
N LEU A 99 -6.42 17.04 4.04
CA LEU A 99 -7.50 16.97 3.05
C LEU A 99 -7.21 17.83 1.79
N PRO A 100 -6.69 19.07 1.88
CA PRO A 100 -6.31 19.86 0.71
C PRO A 100 -5.32 19.14 -0.22
N TYR A 101 -4.39 18.34 0.35
CA TYR A 101 -3.39 17.59 -0.42
C TYR A 101 -3.97 16.34 -1.08
N PHE A 102 -4.94 15.68 -0.46
CA PHE A 102 -5.73 14.65 -1.11
C PHE A 102 -6.49 15.22 -2.32
N LYS A 103 -7.16 16.35 -2.15
CA LYS A 103 -7.85 17.05 -3.24
C LYS A 103 -6.89 17.53 -4.33
N LYS A 104 -5.71 18.03 -3.96
CA LYS A 104 -4.66 18.47 -4.90
C LYS A 104 -4.16 17.32 -5.77
N SER A 105 -4.06 16.12 -5.22
CA SER A 105 -3.61 14.94 -5.95
C SER A 105 -4.69 14.33 -6.83
N GLU A 106 -5.96 14.37 -6.42
CA GLU A 106 -7.06 13.63 -7.03
C GLU A 106 -7.61 14.29 -8.29
N LYS A 107 -7.76 13.49 -9.35
CA LYS A 107 -8.60 13.79 -10.51
C LYS A 107 -9.79 12.83 -10.53
N GLN A 108 -10.86 13.21 -9.85
CA GLN A 108 -12.07 12.41 -9.76
C GLN A 108 -12.88 12.47 -11.07
N HIS A 109 -13.17 11.32 -11.66
CA HIS A 109 -13.91 11.21 -12.92
C HIS A 109 -15.42 10.98 -12.73
N LYS A 110 -15.87 10.54 -11.55
CA LYS A 110 -17.29 10.35 -11.25
C LYS A 110 -17.96 11.67 -10.95
N LYS A 111 -18.83 12.16 -11.85
CA LYS A 111 -19.41 13.49 -11.78
C LYS A 111 -20.14 13.81 -10.46
N ASN A 112 -20.99 12.91 -9.97
CA ASN A 112 -21.73 13.12 -8.73
C ASN A 112 -20.83 13.15 -7.48
N ILE A 113 -19.70 12.44 -7.46
CA ILE A 113 -18.68 12.51 -6.40
C ILE A 113 -17.82 13.75 -6.58
N ALA A 114 -17.39 14.06 -7.81
CA ALA A 114 -16.60 15.25 -8.11
C ALA A 114 -17.30 16.56 -7.73
N LEU A 115 -18.65 16.60 -7.77
CA LEU A 115 -19.45 17.74 -7.33
C LEU A 115 -19.42 17.95 -5.80
N ASN A 116 -19.07 16.93 -5.01
CA ASN A 116 -18.83 17.07 -3.58
C ASN A 116 -17.46 17.70 -3.33
N ASN A 117 -17.36 19.00 -3.60
CA ASN A 117 -16.11 19.75 -3.49
C ASN A 117 -15.55 19.87 -2.06
N LYS A 118 -16.32 19.47 -1.04
CA LYS A 118 -15.81 19.36 0.33
C LYS A 118 -14.68 18.31 0.41
N PHE A 119 -14.91 17.11 -0.14
CA PHE A 119 -13.99 15.99 -0.04
C PHE A 119 -13.18 15.74 -1.32
N HIS A 120 -13.67 16.11 -2.50
CA HIS A 120 -13.13 15.71 -3.79
C HIS A 120 -12.66 16.86 -4.67
N SER A 121 -11.88 16.52 -5.69
CA SER A 121 -11.45 17.42 -6.76
C SER A 121 -11.35 16.68 -8.08
N SER A 122 -11.65 17.36 -9.17
CA SER A 122 -11.46 16.86 -10.54
C SER A 122 -10.21 17.41 -11.23
N SER A 123 -9.42 18.25 -10.53
CA SER A 123 -8.31 19.03 -11.13
C SER A 123 -6.92 18.46 -10.82
N GLY A 124 -6.81 17.43 -9.98
CA GLY A 124 -5.51 16.85 -9.64
C GLY A 124 -4.89 16.01 -10.78
N SER A 125 -3.78 15.39 -10.49
CA SER A 125 -3.02 14.62 -11.49
C SER A 125 -3.32 13.12 -11.48
N LEU A 126 -3.63 12.54 -10.30
CA LEU A 126 -3.90 11.13 -10.14
C LEU A 126 -5.36 10.83 -10.46
N SER A 127 -5.60 10.19 -11.59
CA SER A 127 -6.95 9.82 -12.02
C SER A 127 -7.56 8.77 -11.11
N VAL A 128 -8.80 9.03 -10.67
CA VAL A 128 -9.61 8.13 -9.84
C VAL A 128 -10.95 7.91 -10.55
N THR A 129 -11.30 6.64 -10.78
CA THR A 129 -12.52 6.23 -11.46
C THR A 129 -13.30 5.23 -10.63
N ASP A 130 -14.58 5.08 -10.93
CA ASP A 130 -15.34 3.93 -10.47
C ASP A 130 -14.74 2.65 -11.08
N TYR A 131 -14.99 1.52 -10.43
CA TYR A 131 -14.65 0.22 -11.00
C TYR A 131 -15.40 0.05 -12.33
N PRO A 132 -14.70 -0.28 -13.44
CA PRO A 132 -15.26 -0.13 -14.79
C PRO A 132 -16.32 -1.17 -15.15
N ASP A 133 -16.45 -2.23 -14.35
CA ASP A 133 -17.37 -3.33 -14.60
C ASP A 133 -18.09 -3.76 -13.31
N LYS A 134 -19.41 -3.88 -13.37
CA LYS A 134 -20.18 -4.45 -12.27
C LYS A 134 -20.17 -5.97 -12.39
N ASN A 135 -20.04 -6.64 -11.25
CA ASN A 135 -20.04 -8.09 -11.17
C ASN A 135 -21.18 -8.53 -10.24
N PHE A 136 -22.04 -9.43 -10.69
CA PHE A 136 -23.21 -9.87 -9.93
C PHE A 136 -22.87 -10.52 -8.58
N LEU A 137 -21.69 -11.17 -8.45
CA LEU A 137 -21.22 -11.65 -7.14
C LEU A 137 -20.86 -10.48 -6.21
N CYS A 138 -20.34 -9.37 -6.76
CA CYS A 138 -20.12 -8.15 -5.98
C CYS A 138 -21.45 -7.47 -5.60
N ASP A 139 -22.44 -7.49 -6.49
CA ASP A 139 -23.79 -6.98 -6.18
C ASP A 139 -24.44 -7.85 -5.09
N ALA A 140 -24.26 -9.19 -5.14
CA ALA A 140 -24.72 -10.11 -4.09
C ALA A 140 -24.03 -9.82 -2.75
N PHE A 141 -22.71 -9.57 -2.75
CA PHE A 141 -21.95 -9.18 -1.54
C PHE A 141 -22.51 -7.90 -0.91
N ILE A 142 -22.77 -6.87 -1.71
CA ILE A 142 -23.32 -5.61 -1.21
C ILE A 142 -24.73 -5.82 -0.65
N LYS A 143 -25.59 -6.58 -1.36
CA LYS A 143 -26.92 -6.89 -0.92
C LYS A 143 -26.93 -7.75 0.36
N ALA A 144 -26.08 -8.77 0.44
CA ALA A 144 -25.90 -9.58 1.65
C ALA A 144 -25.47 -8.74 2.86
N SER A 145 -24.61 -7.75 2.63
CA SER A 145 -24.23 -6.80 3.68
C SER A 145 -25.42 -5.94 4.12
N GLU A 146 -26.26 -5.46 3.19
CA GLU A 146 -27.48 -4.72 3.49
C GLU A 146 -28.49 -5.54 4.31
N GLU A 147 -28.60 -6.85 4.06
CA GLU A 147 -29.43 -7.79 4.85
C GLU A 147 -28.99 -7.86 6.32
N LEU A 148 -27.72 -7.59 6.60
CA LEU A 148 -27.14 -7.51 7.95
C LEU A 148 -27.08 -6.07 8.50
N ASN A 149 -27.90 -5.16 7.98
CA ASN A 149 -27.97 -3.74 8.36
C ASN A 149 -26.67 -2.95 8.09
N VAL A 150 -25.77 -3.43 7.25
CA VAL A 150 -24.61 -2.68 6.78
C VAL A 150 -25.08 -1.71 5.67
N LYS A 151 -24.85 -0.43 5.85
CA LYS A 151 -25.24 0.58 4.86
C LYS A 151 -24.45 0.42 3.56
N ARG A 152 -25.11 0.60 2.43
CA ARG A 152 -24.42 0.76 1.15
C ARG A 152 -23.60 2.04 1.17
N ASN A 153 -22.31 1.94 0.85
CA ASN A 153 -21.42 3.09 0.70
C ASN A 153 -21.00 3.25 -0.76
N ILE A 154 -21.32 4.40 -1.35
CA ILE A 154 -20.97 4.72 -2.74
C ILE A 154 -19.68 5.55 -2.84
N ASP A 155 -19.12 5.96 -1.70
CA ASP A 155 -17.95 6.82 -1.60
C ASP A 155 -17.22 6.61 -0.26
N PHE A 156 -16.25 5.70 -0.25
CA PHE A 156 -15.43 5.43 0.93
C PHE A 156 -14.42 6.55 1.28
N ASN A 157 -14.31 7.56 0.44
CA ASN A 157 -13.39 8.68 0.60
C ASN A 157 -14.12 10.00 0.90
N GLY A 158 -15.42 9.92 1.17
CA GLY A 158 -16.27 11.04 1.55
C GLY A 158 -16.39 11.22 3.07
N ALA A 159 -17.60 11.57 3.53
CA ALA A 159 -17.88 11.87 4.93
C ALA A 159 -17.79 10.64 5.87
N THR A 160 -18.00 9.44 5.36
CA THR A 160 -17.91 8.20 6.12
C THR A 160 -17.26 7.10 5.29
N GLN A 161 -16.41 6.32 5.94
CA GLN A 161 -15.82 5.14 5.34
C GLN A 161 -16.65 3.87 5.61
N GLU A 162 -17.49 3.86 6.67
CA GLU A 162 -18.27 2.70 7.08
C GLU A 162 -19.29 2.28 5.99
N GLY A 163 -19.43 0.97 5.77
CA GLY A 163 -20.38 0.41 4.83
C GLY A 163 -19.78 -0.55 3.81
N ALA A 164 -20.62 -1.04 2.88
CA ALA A 164 -20.23 -1.95 1.80
C ALA A 164 -20.53 -1.33 0.41
N GLY A 165 -19.64 -1.54 -0.56
CA GLY A 165 -19.79 -0.95 -1.89
C GLY A 165 -18.68 -1.32 -2.86
N TYR A 166 -18.77 -0.77 -4.07
CA TYR A 166 -17.69 -0.85 -5.05
C TYR A 166 -16.56 0.11 -4.70
N TYR A 167 -15.32 -0.36 -4.78
CA TYR A 167 -14.16 0.49 -4.63
C TYR A 167 -13.94 1.38 -5.86
N GLN A 168 -13.40 2.56 -5.63
CA GLN A 168 -12.78 3.36 -6.66
C GLN A 168 -11.33 2.92 -6.86
N ILE A 169 -10.83 3.10 -8.08
CA ILE A 169 -9.49 2.67 -8.46
C ILE A 169 -8.72 3.78 -9.18
N THR A 170 -7.39 3.73 -9.08
CA THR A 170 -6.51 4.66 -9.78
C THR A 170 -6.29 4.21 -11.23
N THR A 171 -7.25 4.57 -12.09
CA THR A 171 -7.19 4.36 -13.54
C THR A 171 -7.51 5.65 -14.30
N ASN A 172 -7.01 5.77 -15.52
CA ASN A 172 -7.35 6.80 -16.47
C ASN A 172 -7.86 6.14 -17.74
N ASN A 173 -9.12 6.38 -18.07
CA ASN A 173 -9.88 5.63 -19.07
C ASN A 173 -9.89 4.14 -18.71
N TRP A 174 -8.97 3.35 -19.20
CA TRP A 174 -8.84 1.91 -18.98
C TRP A 174 -7.39 1.48 -18.71
N PHE A 175 -6.50 2.46 -18.53
CA PHE A 175 -5.11 2.24 -18.13
C PHE A 175 -4.89 2.59 -16.66
N ARG A 176 -3.90 1.95 -16.06
CA ARG A 176 -3.39 2.29 -14.72
C ARG A 176 -2.94 3.75 -14.67
N SER A 177 -3.40 4.48 -13.67
CA SER A 177 -2.92 5.81 -13.30
C SER A 177 -2.07 5.70 -12.05
N ASP A 178 -0.77 5.58 -12.22
CA ASP A 178 0.20 5.59 -11.12
C ASP A 178 0.99 6.91 -11.10
N THR A 179 1.91 7.04 -10.14
CA THR A 179 2.71 8.26 -9.99
C THR A 179 3.63 8.54 -11.18
N LEU A 180 4.07 7.52 -11.92
CA LEU A 180 4.80 7.70 -13.17
C LEU A 180 3.92 8.41 -14.20
N VAL A 181 2.71 7.87 -14.43
CA VAL A 181 1.76 8.39 -15.44
C VAL A 181 1.22 9.75 -15.02
N ALA A 182 0.82 9.90 -13.75
CA ALA A 182 0.18 11.10 -13.24
C ALA A 182 1.14 12.29 -13.08
N TYR A 183 2.37 12.05 -12.63
CA TYR A 183 3.28 13.12 -12.23
C TYR A 183 4.56 13.20 -13.05
N LEU A 184 5.20 12.08 -13.42
CA LEU A 184 6.52 12.12 -14.03
C LEU A 184 6.45 12.29 -15.55
N LEU A 185 5.60 11.52 -16.24
CA LEU A 185 5.52 11.58 -17.71
C LEU A 185 5.14 12.96 -18.25
N PRO A 186 4.21 13.73 -17.63
CA PRO A 186 3.86 15.07 -18.09
C PRO A 186 5.03 16.06 -18.04
N VAL A 187 5.97 15.84 -17.12
CA VAL A 187 7.07 16.79 -16.83
C VAL A 187 8.45 16.29 -17.24
N LYS A 188 8.57 15.08 -17.78
CA LYS A 188 9.86 14.42 -18.08
C LYS A 188 10.76 15.20 -19.04
N LYS A 189 10.20 16.13 -19.82
CA LYS A 189 10.93 16.98 -20.78
C LYS A 189 11.40 18.31 -20.18
N ARG A 190 11.11 18.60 -18.90
CA ARG A 190 11.60 19.84 -18.26
C ARG A 190 13.12 19.87 -18.26
N PRO A 191 13.76 20.96 -18.70
CA PRO A 191 15.23 21.04 -18.80
C PRO A 191 15.95 20.97 -17.45
N ASN A 192 15.26 21.33 -16.38
CA ASN A 192 15.74 21.30 -15.00
C ASN A 192 15.44 19.99 -14.25
N LEU A 193 14.88 18.97 -14.93
CA LEU A 193 14.63 17.63 -14.38
C LEU A 193 15.46 16.58 -15.11
N LYS A 194 16.34 15.91 -14.38
CA LYS A 194 17.09 14.75 -14.87
C LYS A 194 16.61 13.48 -14.16
N ILE A 195 16.40 12.41 -14.92
CA ILE A 195 15.97 11.09 -14.41
C ILE A 195 17.06 10.09 -14.71
N LEU A 196 17.53 9.40 -13.68
CA LEU A 196 18.53 8.33 -13.79
C LEU A 196 17.90 7.03 -13.23
N THR A 197 17.75 6.05 -14.09
CA THR A 197 17.29 4.69 -13.75
C THR A 197 18.46 3.74 -13.61
N ASN A 198 18.25 2.55 -13.01
CA ASN A 198 19.32 1.61 -12.65
C ASN A 198 20.39 2.28 -11.77
N ALA A 199 19.97 3.18 -10.90
CA ALA A 199 20.80 3.93 -9.96
C ALA A 199 20.47 3.50 -8.53
N HIS A 200 21.12 2.46 -8.04
CA HIS A 200 20.91 1.93 -6.70
C HIS A 200 21.71 2.76 -5.70
N ILE A 201 21.00 3.47 -4.84
CA ILE A 201 21.62 4.30 -3.78
C ILE A 201 22.27 3.37 -2.76
N THR A 202 23.56 3.57 -2.52
CA THR A 202 24.33 2.80 -1.54
C THR A 202 24.38 3.50 -0.18
N LYS A 203 24.52 4.83 -0.19
CA LYS A 203 24.46 5.66 1.03
C LYS A 203 24.26 7.14 0.71
N ILE A 204 23.92 7.90 1.74
CA ILE A 204 23.91 9.36 1.73
C ILE A 204 25.31 9.84 2.12
N ILE A 205 25.84 10.81 1.40
CA ILE A 205 27.12 11.44 1.72
C ILE A 205 26.85 12.58 2.70
N ILE A 206 27.36 12.42 3.93
CA ILE A 206 27.17 13.38 5.02
C ILE A 206 28.52 14.01 5.36
N LYS A 207 28.53 15.37 5.48
CA LYS A 207 29.68 16.15 5.95
C LYS A 207 29.17 17.16 6.98
N ASP A 208 29.82 17.25 8.12
CA ASP A 208 29.48 18.18 9.20
C ASP A 208 27.97 18.16 9.53
N LYS A 209 27.41 16.97 9.72
CA LYS A 209 25.98 16.71 9.95
C LYS A 209 25.05 17.30 8.88
N ARG A 210 25.54 17.42 7.64
CA ARG A 210 24.77 17.85 6.49
C ARG A 210 24.84 16.83 5.36
N ALA A 211 23.68 16.47 4.79
CA ALA A 211 23.61 15.67 3.57
C ALA A 211 24.05 16.54 2.37
N VAL A 212 25.16 16.15 1.73
CA VAL A 212 25.77 16.89 0.60
C VAL A 212 25.66 16.15 -0.72
N GLY A 213 25.04 14.97 -0.71
CA GLY A 213 24.85 14.15 -1.91
C GLY A 213 24.54 12.71 -1.58
N VAL A 214 24.63 11.86 -2.58
CA VAL A 214 24.46 10.42 -2.47
C VAL A 214 25.55 9.69 -3.25
N GLU A 215 25.91 8.51 -2.76
CA GLU A 215 26.67 7.53 -3.51
C GLU A 215 25.68 6.53 -4.12
N CYS A 216 25.86 6.18 -5.37
CA CYS A 216 25.01 5.19 -6.01
C CYS A 216 25.80 4.27 -6.95
N LEU A 217 25.34 3.04 -7.05
CA LEU A 217 25.79 2.08 -8.04
C LEU A 217 24.97 2.27 -9.32
N HIS A 218 25.63 2.72 -10.40
CA HIS A 218 25.03 2.90 -11.71
C HIS A 218 25.93 2.26 -12.78
N SER A 219 25.34 1.37 -13.58
CA SER A 219 26.10 0.61 -14.62
C SER A 219 27.36 -0.07 -14.05
N ASN A 220 27.23 -0.71 -12.88
CA ASN A 220 28.31 -1.39 -12.13
C ASN A 220 29.47 -0.48 -11.70
N LYS A 221 29.27 0.83 -11.66
CA LYS A 221 30.24 1.80 -11.15
C LYS A 221 29.64 2.58 -9.99
N LEU A 222 30.44 2.76 -8.93
CA LEU A 222 30.10 3.67 -7.85
C LEU A 222 30.34 5.10 -8.32
N ILE A 223 29.33 5.94 -8.21
CA ILE A 223 29.39 7.36 -8.55
C ILE A 223 28.84 8.22 -7.40
N ASN A 224 29.44 9.35 -7.18
CA ASN A 224 29.01 10.33 -6.20
C ASN A 224 28.25 11.46 -6.90
N LEU A 225 27.03 11.73 -6.44
CA LEU A 225 26.15 12.76 -6.97
C LEU A 225 25.94 13.81 -5.88
N LYS A 226 26.34 15.05 -6.16
CA LYS A 226 26.25 16.16 -5.20
C LYS A 226 24.86 16.76 -5.14
N SER A 227 24.44 17.17 -3.95
CA SER A 227 23.26 17.97 -3.71
C SER A 227 23.66 19.31 -3.06
N ASN A 228 23.20 20.42 -3.67
CA ASN A 228 23.47 21.75 -3.14
C ASN A 228 22.40 22.23 -2.15
N LYS A 229 21.19 21.65 -2.18
CA LYS A 229 20.09 22.02 -1.30
C LYS A 229 19.75 20.90 -0.32
N GLU A 230 19.06 19.89 -0.79
CA GLU A 230 18.54 18.79 0.04
C GLU A 230 18.61 17.45 -0.71
N VAL A 231 18.78 16.38 0.05
CA VAL A 231 18.50 15.00 -0.37
C VAL A 231 17.13 14.61 0.19
N ILE A 232 16.27 14.06 -0.66
CA ILE A 232 14.92 13.66 -0.27
C ILE A 232 14.79 12.17 -0.51
N LEU A 233 14.65 11.38 0.56
CA LEU A 233 14.40 9.96 0.48
C LEU A 233 12.91 9.71 0.22
N CYS A 234 12.63 8.96 -0.85
CA CYS A 234 11.30 8.45 -1.22
C CYS A 234 11.42 6.96 -1.57
N ALA A 235 12.30 6.23 -0.87
CA ALA A 235 12.62 4.85 -1.19
C ALA A 235 11.61 3.84 -0.58
N GLY A 236 10.64 4.34 0.17
CA GLY A 236 9.56 3.56 0.79
C GLY A 236 9.98 2.95 2.11
N THR A 237 9.03 2.32 2.76
CA THR A 237 9.12 1.83 4.15
C THR A 237 10.28 0.85 4.40
N ILE A 238 10.73 0.13 3.39
CA ILE A 238 11.85 -0.83 3.55
C ILE A 238 13.20 -0.17 3.25
N ASN A 239 13.31 0.51 2.11
CA ASN A 239 14.62 1.00 1.68
C ASN A 239 15.00 2.36 2.30
N SER A 240 14.05 3.19 2.72
CA SER A 240 14.39 4.46 3.38
C SER A 240 15.14 4.25 4.69
N PRO A 241 14.68 3.41 5.65
CA PRO A 241 15.47 3.11 6.85
C PRO A 241 16.76 2.36 6.53
N GLN A 242 16.78 1.45 5.53
CA GLN A 242 18.00 0.77 5.09
C GLN A 242 19.06 1.78 4.64
N ILE A 243 18.71 2.74 3.79
CA ILE A 243 19.63 3.79 3.31
C ILE A 243 20.12 4.65 4.47
N LEU A 244 19.25 5.01 5.42
CA LEU A 244 19.65 5.77 6.61
C LEU A 244 20.67 4.99 7.44
N GLN A 245 20.41 3.72 7.75
CA GLN A 245 21.32 2.85 8.50
C GLN A 245 22.67 2.68 7.79
N LEU A 246 22.68 2.40 6.49
CA LEU A 246 23.89 2.31 5.67
C LEU A 246 24.68 3.63 5.60
N SER A 247 24.04 4.76 5.93
CA SER A 247 24.64 6.09 5.96
C SER A 247 25.09 6.51 7.36
N GLY A 248 25.07 5.61 8.34
CA GLY A 248 25.43 5.89 9.73
C GLY A 248 24.33 6.60 10.54
N ILE A 249 23.06 6.58 10.09
CA ILE A 249 21.92 7.14 10.81
C ILE A 249 21.05 5.99 11.31
N GLY A 250 21.10 5.70 12.59
CA GLY A 250 20.41 4.56 13.20
C GLY A 250 20.85 4.37 14.65
N ASP A 251 20.54 3.21 15.22
CA ASP A 251 21.04 2.81 16.54
C ASP A 251 22.58 2.67 16.48
N ALA A 252 23.27 3.51 17.23
CA ALA A 252 24.73 3.63 17.13
C ALA A 252 25.45 2.32 17.47
N GLU A 253 24.99 1.60 18.48
CA GLU A 253 25.62 0.35 18.89
C GLU A 253 25.35 -0.75 17.84
N TYR A 254 24.12 -0.82 17.35
CA TYR A 254 23.77 -1.76 16.28
C TYR A 254 24.60 -1.52 15.00
N LEU A 255 24.77 -0.25 14.58
CA LEU A 255 25.55 0.10 13.39
C LEU A 255 27.00 -0.31 13.52
N LYS A 256 27.62 -0.10 14.71
CA LYS A 256 29.00 -0.53 14.98
C LYS A 256 29.20 -2.04 14.83
N THR A 257 28.22 -2.87 15.25
CA THR A 257 28.31 -4.34 15.08
C THR A 257 28.37 -4.75 13.60
N HIS A 258 27.93 -3.88 12.70
CA HIS A 258 27.98 -4.08 11.25
C HIS A 258 29.13 -3.33 10.57
N GLY A 259 30.09 -2.76 11.34
CA GLY A 259 31.21 -2.01 10.79
C GLY A 259 30.86 -0.67 10.17
N ILE A 260 29.69 -0.09 10.53
CA ILE A 260 29.26 1.22 10.08
C ILE A 260 29.51 2.24 11.19
N GLU A 261 30.29 3.29 10.87
CA GLU A 261 30.55 4.38 11.80
C GLU A 261 29.30 5.24 12.00
N PRO A 262 28.78 5.40 13.23
CA PRO A 262 27.59 6.20 13.49
C PRO A 262 27.84 7.69 13.25
N VAL A 263 27.06 8.30 12.39
CA VAL A 263 27.04 9.75 12.13
C VAL A 263 25.99 10.46 13.00
N CYS A 264 24.85 9.80 13.22
CA CYS A 264 23.76 10.30 14.04
C CYS A 264 23.09 9.12 14.74
N ASN A 265 23.07 9.13 16.07
CA ASN A 265 22.32 8.15 16.85
C ASN A 265 20.82 8.43 16.74
N SER A 266 20.11 7.55 16.06
CA SER A 266 18.66 7.64 15.84
C SER A 266 18.07 6.23 15.95
N PRO A 267 17.87 5.70 17.16
CA PRO A 267 17.55 4.28 17.41
C PRO A 267 16.18 3.86 16.88
N GLU A 268 15.30 4.82 16.57
CA GLU A 268 13.98 4.53 15.99
C GLU A 268 14.00 4.33 14.46
N VAL A 269 15.15 4.52 13.78
CA VAL A 269 15.27 4.19 12.36
C VAL A 269 15.09 2.69 12.16
N GLY A 270 14.09 2.33 11.37
CA GLY A 270 13.70 0.93 11.13
C GLY A 270 12.67 0.38 12.11
N LYS A 271 12.40 1.05 13.23
CA LYS A 271 11.41 0.63 14.23
C LYS A 271 9.98 1.05 13.84
N ASN A 272 8.98 0.65 14.66
CA ASN A 272 7.56 0.99 14.47
C ASN A 272 6.97 0.51 13.13
N LEU A 273 7.53 -0.54 12.52
CA LEU A 273 6.96 -1.15 11.32
C LEU A 273 5.55 -1.64 11.59
N GLN A 274 4.63 -1.27 10.71
CA GLN A 274 3.23 -1.69 10.74
C GLN A 274 2.81 -2.13 9.36
N ASP A 275 1.92 -3.12 9.27
CA ASP A 275 1.35 -3.60 8.02
C ASP A 275 -0.02 -4.23 8.27
N HIS A 276 -0.87 -4.26 7.25
CA HIS A 276 -2.16 -4.96 7.31
C HIS A 276 -1.97 -6.44 7.01
N LEU A 277 -2.18 -7.28 8.03
CA LEU A 277 -2.31 -8.72 7.85
C LEU A 277 -3.73 -9.04 7.37
N GLN A 278 -3.86 -9.94 6.41
CA GLN A 278 -5.15 -10.43 5.92
C GLN A 278 -5.24 -11.95 6.01
N CYS A 279 -6.46 -12.44 6.23
CA CYS A 279 -6.81 -13.84 6.09
C CYS A 279 -8.03 -14.00 5.19
N GLN A 280 -8.16 -15.14 4.52
CA GLN A 280 -9.20 -15.33 3.52
C GLN A 280 -10.23 -16.38 3.93
N LEU A 281 -11.49 -16.11 3.53
CA LEU A 281 -12.56 -17.10 3.46
C LEU A 281 -12.85 -17.38 1.98
N VAL A 282 -12.87 -18.63 1.57
CA VAL A 282 -13.09 -19.04 0.19
C VAL A 282 -14.30 -19.93 0.07
N TYR A 283 -15.19 -19.55 -0.82
CA TYR A 283 -16.41 -20.28 -1.14
C TYR A 283 -16.38 -20.81 -2.56
N LYS A 284 -16.86 -22.05 -2.75
CA LYS A 284 -17.17 -22.63 -4.05
C LYS A 284 -18.53 -22.11 -4.52
N CYS A 285 -18.62 -21.74 -5.78
CA CYS A 285 -19.90 -21.37 -6.41
C CYS A 285 -20.73 -22.62 -6.75
N ALA A 286 -22.06 -22.47 -6.70
CA ALA A 286 -23.00 -23.50 -7.12
C ALA A 286 -22.97 -23.72 -8.65
N GLN A 287 -22.53 -22.69 -9.39
CA GLN A 287 -22.47 -22.69 -10.87
C GLN A 287 -21.13 -22.10 -11.35
N PRO A 288 -20.71 -22.34 -12.60
CA PRO A 288 -19.45 -21.81 -13.15
C PRO A 288 -19.57 -20.33 -13.55
N ILE A 289 -19.54 -19.44 -12.58
CA ILE A 289 -19.89 -18.02 -12.67
C ILE A 289 -18.80 -17.06 -12.21
N SER A 290 -17.68 -17.57 -11.71
CA SER A 290 -16.59 -16.73 -11.21
C SER A 290 -15.57 -16.40 -12.30
N ILE A 291 -14.67 -15.45 -12.00
CA ILE A 291 -13.55 -15.11 -12.89
C ILE A 291 -12.60 -16.31 -13.08
N ASN A 292 -12.58 -17.30 -12.16
CA ASN A 292 -11.81 -18.53 -12.37
C ASN A 292 -12.20 -19.22 -13.68
N ASP A 293 -13.50 -19.35 -13.95
CA ASP A 293 -14.02 -20.02 -15.15
C ASP A 293 -13.56 -19.31 -16.43
N ASP A 294 -13.48 -18.00 -16.38
CA ASP A 294 -13.01 -17.18 -17.50
C ASP A 294 -11.50 -17.33 -17.70
N LEU A 295 -10.73 -17.37 -16.60
CA LEU A 295 -9.27 -17.44 -16.64
C LEU A 295 -8.74 -18.86 -16.84
N LEU A 296 -9.51 -19.91 -16.61
CA LEU A 296 -9.12 -21.29 -16.86
C LEU A 296 -9.44 -21.74 -18.31
N SER A 297 -10.44 -21.15 -18.96
CA SER A 297 -10.83 -21.47 -20.33
C SER A 297 -10.08 -20.61 -21.35
N PHE A 298 -9.48 -21.25 -22.37
CA PHE A 298 -8.79 -20.53 -23.44
C PHE A 298 -9.72 -19.60 -24.24
N PHE A 299 -10.89 -20.06 -24.63
CA PHE A 299 -11.86 -19.26 -25.39
C PHE A 299 -12.42 -18.08 -24.56
N ARG A 300 -12.69 -18.30 -23.27
CA ARG A 300 -13.15 -17.23 -22.38
C ARG A 300 -12.05 -16.19 -22.15
N LYS A 301 -10.76 -16.59 -22.04
CA LYS A 301 -9.64 -15.64 -22.01
C LYS A 301 -9.57 -14.74 -23.25
N LEU A 302 -9.76 -15.32 -24.43
CA LEU A 302 -9.82 -14.53 -25.67
C LEU A 302 -10.98 -13.55 -25.65
N LYS A 303 -12.16 -13.97 -25.18
CA LYS A 303 -13.33 -13.10 -25.00
C LYS A 303 -13.04 -11.95 -24.02
N LEU A 304 -12.36 -12.22 -22.89
CA LEU A 304 -11.95 -11.19 -21.95
C LEU A 304 -10.97 -10.18 -22.57
N ALA A 305 -9.96 -10.67 -23.31
CA ALA A 305 -9.02 -9.80 -24.02
C ALA A 305 -9.72 -8.94 -25.08
N PHE A 306 -10.61 -9.51 -25.86
CA PHE A 306 -11.41 -8.81 -26.87
C PHE A 306 -12.32 -7.74 -26.22
N ARG A 307 -13.01 -8.11 -25.13
CA ARG A 307 -13.85 -7.17 -24.36
C ARG A 307 -13.04 -5.99 -23.83
N TYR A 308 -11.84 -6.26 -23.30
CA TYR A 308 -10.95 -5.20 -22.81
C TYR A 308 -10.48 -4.28 -23.94
N VAL A 309 -10.02 -4.84 -25.08
CA VAL A 309 -9.45 -4.07 -26.19
C VAL A 309 -10.51 -3.19 -26.86
N LEU A 310 -11.73 -3.71 -27.07
CA LEU A 310 -12.78 -3.01 -27.82
C LEU A 310 -13.68 -2.14 -26.93
N PHE A 311 -14.01 -2.63 -25.74
CA PHE A 311 -15.01 -1.97 -24.89
C PHE A 311 -14.43 -1.37 -23.61
N HIS A 312 -13.14 -1.64 -23.31
CA HIS A 312 -12.44 -1.16 -22.14
C HIS A 312 -13.12 -1.57 -20.80
N THR A 313 -13.77 -2.72 -20.79
CA THR A 313 -14.54 -3.28 -19.69
C THR A 313 -14.09 -4.70 -19.35
N GLY A 314 -14.69 -5.27 -18.32
CA GLY A 314 -14.38 -6.63 -17.86
C GLY A 314 -13.26 -6.67 -16.82
N PRO A 315 -12.92 -7.87 -16.33
CA PRO A 315 -11.95 -8.05 -15.26
C PRO A 315 -10.55 -7.51 -15.55
N LEU A 316 -10.17 -7.39 -16.85
CA LEU A 316 -8.86 -6.83 -17.23
C LEU A 316 -8.79 -5.31 -17.09
N ALA A 317 -9.94 -4.62 -17.06
CA ALA A 317 -10.01 -3.16 -16.90
C ALA A 317 -9.93 -2.70 -15.44
N GLY A 318 -9.96 -3.63 -14.48
CA GLY A 318 -9.95 -3.34 -13.05
C GLY A 318 -8.87 -4.09 -12.28
N GLY A 319 -8.82 -3.84 -10.98
CA GLY A 319 -7.96 -4.54 -10.03
C GLY A 319 -8.59 -5.85 -9.52
N PRO A 320 -7.93 -6.54 -8.58
CA PRO A 320 -8.37 -7.85 -8.10
C PRO A 320 -9.64 -7.80 -7.24
N SER A 321 -9.91 -6.68 -6.56
CA SER A 321 -11.00 -6.52 -5.61
C SER A 321 -11.93 -5.39 -6.06
N PRO A 322 -13.02 -5.71 -6.78
CA PRO A 322 -13.97 -4.70 -7.24
C PRO A 322 -14.77 -4.06 -6.11
N ALA A 323 -15.16 -4.85 -5.10
CA ALA A 323 -16.00 -4.43 -4.00
C ALA A 323 -15.37 -4.75 -2.65
N GLY A 324 -15.89 -4.15 -1.60
CA GLY A 324 -15.49 -4.42 -0.24
C GLY A 324 -16.31 -3.66 0.77
N ALA A 325 -15.87 -3.73 2.02
CA ALA A 325 -16.54 -3.04 3.11
C ALA A 325 -15.55 -2.59 4.18
N PHE A 326 -15.91 -1.55 4.92
CA PHE A 326 -15.29 -1.16 6.17
C PHE A 326 -16.32 -1.33 7.29
N LEU A 327 -16.03 -2.20 8.22
CA LEU A 327 -16.97 -2.65 9.24
C LEU A 327 -16.32 -2.66 10.62
N LYS A 328 -17.16 -2.79 11.64
CA LYS A 328 -16.74 -3.01 13.02
C LYS A 328 -16.65 -4.51 13.28
N SER A 329 -15.54 -4.95 13.85
CA SER A 329 -15.36 -6.36 14.25
C SER A 329 -16.20 -6.74 15.47
N SER A 330 -16.68 -5.74 16.23
CA SER A 330 -17.45 -5.89 17.46
C SER A 330 -18.37 -4.70 17.69
N SER A 331 -19.45 -4.90 18.42
CA SER A 331 -20.38 -3.84 18.85
C SER A 331 -19.75 -2.81 19.78
N THR A 332 -18.65 -3.16 20.46
CA THR A 332 -17.91 -2.27 21.36
C THR A 332 -16.92 -1.35 20.62
N THR A 333 -16.70 -1.58 19.33
CA THR A 333 -15.78 -0.79 18.53
C THR A 333 -16.45 0.52 18.08
N ASN A 334 -15.80 1.66 18.34
CA ASN A 334 -16.40 2.98 18.05
C ASN A 334 -16.43 3.31 16.55
N ARG A 335 -15.46 2.82 15.78
CA ARG A 335 -15.31 3.07 14.32
C ARG A 335 -14.88 1.80 13.59
N PRO A 336 -15.09 1.67 12.28
CA PRO A 336 -14.65 0.51 11.50
C PRO A 336 -13.19 0.18 11.75
N ASP A 337 -12.91 -1.07 12.09
CA ASP A 337 -11.57 -1.59 12.42
C ASP A 337 -11.17 -2.78 11.57
N ILE A 338 -12.06 -3.25 10.68
CA ILE A 338 -11.77 -4.26 9.67
C ILE A 338 -12.10 -3.73 8.27
N GLN A 339 -11.32 -4.19 7.29
CA GLN A 339 -11.57 -4.01 5.87
C GLN A 339 -11.81 -5.37 5.22
N LEU A 340 -12.88 -5.50 4.46
CA LEU A 340 -13.16 -6.64 3.61
C LEU A 340 -12.82 -6.29 2.15
N HIS A 341 -12.02 -7.11 1.51
CA HIS A 341 -11.87 -7.12 0.06
C HIS A 341 -12.64 -8.31 -0.51
N PHE A 342 -13.66 -8.05 -1.30
CA PHE A 342 -14.42 -9.08 -1.97
C PHE A 342 -13.87 -9.31 -3.38
N LEU A 343 -13.51 -10.56 -3.68
CA LEU A 343 -12.97 -10.97 -4.97
C LEU A 343 -13.93 -11.99 -5.61
N PRO A 344 -14.49 -11.72 -6.80
CA PRO A 344 -15.29 -12.70 -7.55
C PRO A 344 -14.42 -13.76 -8.23
N LEU A 345 -13.37 -14.18 -7.52
CA LEU A 345 -12.45 -15.26 -7.89
C LEU A 345 -11.85 -15.88 -6.64
N SER A 346 -11.26 -17.06 -6.79
CA SER A 346 -10.51 -17.71 -5.71
C SER A 346 -9.12 -18.16 -6.15
N LEU A 347 -8.19 -18.12 -5.19
CA LEU A 347 -6.79 -18.47 -5.38
C LEU A 347 -6.39 -19.55 -4.38
N GLN A 348 -5.74 -20.61 -4.87
CA GLN A 348 -5.12 -21.62 -4.01
C GLN A 348 -3.96 -21.03 -3.19
N ARG A 349 -3.18 -20.16 -3.82
CA ARG A 349 -2.08 -19.37 -3.23
C ARG A 349 -1.83 -18.14 -4.12
N PRO A 350 -1.08 -17.14 -3.66
CA PRO A 350 -0.78 -15.96 -4.48
C PRO A 350 -0.33 -16.31 -5.90
N GLY A 351 -1.06 -15.82 -6.91
CA GLY A 351 -0.78 -16.06 -8.33
C GLY A 351 -1.26 -17.39 -8.90
N VAL A 352 -1.85 -18.29 -8.11
CA VAL A 352 -2.35 -19.60 -8.55
C VAL A 352 -3.85 -19.71 -8.32
N LEU A 353 -4.64 -19.82 -9.40
CA LEU A 353 -6.09 -19.96 -9.34
C LEU A 353 -6.49 -21.33 -8.75
N ASP A 354 -7.61 -21.35 -8.02
CA ASP A 354 -8.33 -22.61 -7.78
C ASP A 354 -8.89 -23.16 -9.10
N THR A 355 -9.04 -24.47 -9.20
CA THR A 355 -9.56 -25.17 -10.38
C THR A 355 -11.09 -25.20 -10.43
N PHE A 356 -11.76 -24.66 -9.42
CA PHE A 356 -13.21 -24.55 -9.32
C PHE A 356 -13.67 -23.10 -9.42
N SER A 357 -14.95 -22.91 -9.74
CA SER A 357 -15.60 -21.60 -9.66
C SER A 357 -15.74 -21.18 -8.20
N GLY A 358 -15.15 -20.04 -7.82
CA GLY A 358 -15.16 -19.59 -6.42
C GLY A 358 -15.05 -18.09 -6.27
N TYR A 359 -15.34 -17.63 -5.05
CA TYR A 359 -15.16 -16.25 -4.63
C TYR A 359 -14.51 -16.18 -3.25
N THR A 360 -13.90 -15.04 -2.95
CA THR A 360 -13.09 -14.86 -1.74
C THR A 360 -13.46 -13.60 -0.99
N PHE A 361 -13.55 -13.71 0.34
CA PHE A 361 -13.50 -12.58 1.26
C PHE A 361 -12.09 -12.52 1.84
N ASN A 362 -11.34 -11.47 1.56
CA ASN A 362 -10.12 -11.18 2.30
C ASN A 362 -10.45 -10.22 3.41
N VAL A 363 -10.19 -10.63 4.63
CA VAL A 363 -10.43 -9.88 5.86
C VAL A 363 -9.11 -9.34 6.37
N SER A 364 -9.03 -8.06 6.63
CA SER A 364 -7.85 -7.44 7.24
C SER A 364 -8.25 -6.51 8.38
N GLN A 365 -7.42 -6.49 9.42
CA GLN A 365 -7.50 -5.51 10.48
C GLN A 365 -6.97 -4.16 9.97
N SER A 366 -7.67 -3.05 10.26
CA SER A 366 -7.31 -1.73 9.77
C SER A 366 -6.25 -1.02 10.62
N ARG A 367 -6.15 -1.34 11.90
CA ARG A 367 -5.25 -0.65 12.86
C ARG A 367 -4.58 -1.64 13.80
N PRO A 368 -3.59 -2.43 13.32
CA PRO A 368 -2.87 -3.38 14.16
C PRO A 368 -2.07 -2.65 15.27
N LEU A 369 -2.01 -3.26 16.44
CA LEU A 369 -1.19 -2.81 17.57
C LEU A 369 0.19 -3.46 17.57
N SER A 370 0.37 -4.59 16.93
CA SER A 370 1.67 -5.25 16.74
C SER A 370 2.64 -4.33 16.00
N ARG A 371 3.89 -4.34 16.43
CA ARG A 371 4.97 -3.51 15.87
C ARG A 371 6.16 -4.38 15.49
N GLY A 372 6.68 -4.11 14.30
CA GLY A 372 7.84 -4.75 13.75
C GLY A 372 9.01 -3.80 13.55
N GLU A 373 10.02 -4.28 12.85
CA GLU A 373 11.23 -3.53 12.57
C GLU A 373 11.90 -3.95 11.26
N ILE A 374 12.77 -3.08 10.75
CA ILE A 374 13.63 -3.31 9.59
C ILE A 374 15.06 -2.91 9.96
N ASN A 375 15.96 -3.86 9.83
CA ASN A 375 17.38 -3.64 10.14
C ASN A 375 18.27 -4.14 9.00
N ILE A 376 19.38 -3.46 8.76
CA ILE A 376 20.43 -4.00 7.88
C ILE A 376 21.03 -5.27 8.51
N ILE A 377 21.54 -6.17 7.68
CA ILE A 377 22.24 -7.39 8.12
C ILE A 377 23.73 -7.35 7.77
N SER A 378 24.13 -6.37 7.01
CA SER A 378 25.52 -6.16 6.60
C SER A 378 25.71 -4.71 6.11
N PRO A 379 26.96 -4.24 5.92
CA PRO A 379 27.25 -2.94 5.34
C PRO A 379 27.06 -2.90 3.81
N HIS A 380 26.73 -4.03 3.18
CA HIS A 380 26.58 -4.12 1.73
C HIS A 380 25.18 -3.68 1.29
N PRO A 381 25.04 -2.65 0.45
CA PRO A 381 23.73 -2.09 0.06
C PRO A 381 22.88 -3.02 -0.81
N SER A 382 23.49 -4.06 -1.41
CA SER A 382 22.79 -5.08 -2.20
C SER A 382 22.11 -6.15 -1.34
N ASP A 383 22.51 -6.29 -0.08
CA ASP A 383 21.92 -7.28 0.81
C ASP A 383 20.53 -6.82 1.25
N PRO A 384 19.51 -7.69 1.14
CA PRO A 384 18.18 -7.33 1.60
C PRO A 384 18.20 -7.12 3.12
N PRO A 385 17.49 -6.09 3.64
CA PRO A 385 17.41 -5.91 5.07
C PRO A 385 16.60 -7.04 5.72
N GLN A 386 16.85 -7.28 6.99
CA GLN A 386 16.00 -8.10 7.85
C GLN A 386 14.66 -7.38 8.07
N ILE A 387 13.56 -8.09 7.82
CA ILE A 387 12.19 -7.59 8.00
C ILE A 387 11.52 -8.47 9.03
N VAL A 388 11.20 -7.93 10.18
CA VAL A 388 10.45 -8.60 11.26
C VAL A 388 9.14 -7.85 11.42
N ALA A 389 8.03 -8.42 10.97
CA ALA A 389 6.74 -7.74 11.03
C ALA A 389 6.06 -7.90 12.39
N ASN A 390 6.39 -8.95 13.16
CA ASN A 390 5.79 -9.30 14.44
C ASN A 390 4.25 -9.38 14.38
N TYR A 391 3.73 -9.94 13.28
CA TYR A 391 2.30 -10.10 13.11
C TYR A 391 1.67 -10.84 14.28
N LEU A 392 0.47 -10.40 14.71
CA LEU A 392 -0.30 -11.02 15.78
C LEU A 392 0.45 -11.10 17.14
N GLU A 393 1.42 -10.24 17.38
CA GLU A 393 2.10 -10.19 18.68
C GLU A 393 1.15 -9.65 19.74
N ASP A 394 0.39 -8.59 19.44
CA ASP A 394 -0.66 -8.10 20.31
C ASP A 394 -1.90 -9.04 20.25
N PRO A 395 -2.41 -9.49 21.41
CA PRO A 395 -3.58 -10.37 21.45
C PRO A 395 -4.85 -9.78 20.82
N SER A 396 -5.03 -8.46 20.87
CA SER A 396 -6.20 -7.78 20.27
C SER A 396 -6.22 -7.88 18.75
N ASP A 397 -5.04 -7.98 18.11
CA ASP A 397 -4.93 -8.16 16.66
C ASP A 397 -5.50 -9.52 16.24
N LYS A 398 -5.25 -10.58 17.04
CA LYS A 398 -5.82 -11.93 16.83
C LYS A 398 -7.34 -11.90 16.92
N LEU A 399 -7.86 -11.29 17.97
CA LEU A 399 -9.30 -11.21 18.22
C LEU A 399 -10.01 -10.41 17.13
N THR A 400 -9.47 -9.23 16.75
CA THR A 400 -10.05 -8.39 15.72
C THR A 400 -10.12 -9.10 14.36
N LEU A 401 -9.04 -9.81 13.97
CA LEU A 401 -9.01 -10.53 12.70
C LEU A 401 -10.00 -11.71 12.68
N ILE A 402 -10.06 -12.50 13.76
CA ILE A 402 -11.01 -13.64 13.89
C ILE A 402 -12.46 -13.14 13.90
N ASN A 403 -12.76 -12.10 14.66
CA ASN A 403 -14.10 -11.48 14.65
C ASN A 403 -14.46 -10.96 13.25
N GLY A 404 -13.52 -10.32 12.56
CA GLY A 404 -13.70 -9.88 11.19
C GLY A 404 -14.00 -11.04 10.23
N MET A 405 -13.37 -12.19 10.42
CA MET A 405 -13.67 -13.39 9.64
C MET A 405 -15.08 -13.92 9.94
N ASN A 406 -15.54 -13.87 11.20
CA ASN A 406 -16.92 -14.24 11.55
C ASN A 406 -17.93 -13.29 10.88
N VAL A 407 -17.69 -11.97 10.92
CA VAL A 407 -18.53 -10.99 10.20
C VAL A 407 -18.59 -11.29 8.69
N ALA A 408 -17.45 -11.63 8.08
CA ALA A 408 -17.41 -12.00 6.65
C ALA A 408 -18.19 -13.32 6.38
N ARG A 409 -18.16 -14.27 7.32
CA ARG A 409 -18.92 -15.52 7.24
C ARG A 409 -20.43 -15.27 7.36
N ASP A 410 -20.85 -14.37 8.24
CA ASP A 410 -22.26 -13.95 8.37
C ASP A 410 -22.75 -13.34 7.05
N ILE A 411 -21.97 -12.44 6.44
CA ILE A 411 -22.29 -11.87 5.12
C ILE A 411 -22.39 -12.98 4.05
N ALA A 412 -21.45 -13.92 4.04
CA ALA A 412 -21.45 -15.02 3.09
C ALA A 412 -22.66 -15.97 3.28
N ASN A 413 -23.23 -16.04 4.49
CA ASN A 413 -24.39 -16.87 4.80
C ASN A 413 -25.74 -16.16 4.60
N ALA A 414 -25.75 -14.87 4.29
CA ALA A 414 -26.97 -14.11 4.00
C ALA A 414 -27.68 -14.60 2.72
N THR A 415 -28.98 -14.37 2.64
CA THR A 415 -29.86 -14.95 1.61
C THR A 415 -29.49 -14.52 0.18
N ALA A 416 -28.90 -13.34 0.02
CA ALA A 416 -28.42 -12.87 -1.29
C ALA A 416 -27.37 -13.79 -1.94
N PHE A 417 -26.69 -14.63 -1.15
CA PHE A 417 -25.71 -15.60 -1.68
C PHE A 417 -26.30 -17.01 -1.92
N ASP A 418 -27.53 -17.33 -1.49
CA ASP A 418 -28.05 -18.72 -1.54
C ASP A 418 -28.00 -19.33 -2.93
N GLN A 419 -28.34 -18.58 -3.96
CA GLN A 419 -28.28 -19.07 -5.35
C GLN A 419 -26.86 -19.24 -5.89
N PHE A 420 -25.85 -18.65 -5.25
CA PHE A 420 -24.46 -18.64 -5.70
C PHE A 420 -23.57 -19.52 -4.86
N ARG A 421 -23.89 -19.71 -3.56
CA ARG A 421 -23.06 -20.44 -2.60
C ARG A 421 -23.30 -21.94 -2.70
N HIS A 422 -22.22 -22.72 -2.94
CA HIS A 422 -22.25 -24.16 -2.76
C HIS A 422 -21.74 -24.54 -1.35
N SER A 423 -20.49 -24.19 -1.02
CA SER A 423 -19.87 -24.54 0.26
C SER A 423 -18.70 -23.63 0.59
N GLU A 424 -18.41 -23.46 1.86
CA GLU A 424 -17.15 -22.88 2.33
C GLU A 424 -16.03 -23.91 2.17
N ILE A 425 -14.98 -23.57 1.45
CA ILE A 425 -13.82 -24.44 1.17
C ILE A 425 -12.66 -24.16 2.11
N ARG A 426 -12.43 -22.90 2.46
CA ARG A 426 -11.38 -22.46 3.37
C ARG A 426 -11.91 -21.37 4.30
N PRO A 427 -11.72 -21.52 5.60
CA PRO A 427 -11.17 -22.67 6.35
C PRO A 427 -12.03 -23.93 6.28
N GLY A 428 -13.29 -23.85 5.91
CA GLY A 428 -14.31 -24.89 5.98
C GLY A 428 -15.25 -24.68 7.17
N SER A 429 -16.54 -24.97 6.96
CA SER A 429 -17.61 -24.66 7.92
C SER A 429 -17.48 -25.34 9.29
N LEU A 430 -16.69 -26.42 9.40
CA LEU A 430 -16.43 -27.11 10.67
C LEU A 430 -15.43 -26.37 11.57
N ILE A 431 -14.62 -25.47 11.02
CA ILE A 431 -13.67 -24.65 11.79
C ILE A 431 -14.41 -23.38 12.25
N ASN A 432 -14.99 -23.44 13.46
CA ASN A 432 -15.79 -22.36 14.05
C ASN A 432 -15.38 -21.97 15.47
N SER A 433 -14.52 -22.77 16.14
CA SER A 433 -13.96 -22.40 17.44
C SER A 433 -12.88 -21.32 17.29
N TYR A 434 -12.67 -20.52 18.35
CA TYR A 434 -11.61 -19.51 18.38
C TYR A 434 -10.23 -20.12 18.06
N ASP A 435 -9.89 -21.24 18.72
CA ASP A 435 -8.58 -21.88 18.55
C ASP A 435 -8.41 -22.44 17.13
N GLY A 436 -9.45 -23.04 16.55
CA GLY A 436 -9.43 -23.53 15.18
C GLY A 436 -9.27 -22.38 14.16
N MET A 437 -9.97 -21.26 14.37
CA MET A 437 -9.82 -20.08 13.54
C MET A 437 -8.44 -19.43 13.71
N LEU A 438 -7.91 -19.39 14.93
CA LEU A 438 -6.56 -18.85 15.18
C LEU A 438 -5.49 -19.70 14.49
N GLU A 439 -5.61 -21.01 14.55
CA GLU A 439 -4.71 -21.92 13.85
C GLU A 439 -4.77 -21.72 12.33
N TYR A 440 -5.99 -21.62 11.78
CA TYR A 440 -6.16 -21.30 10.36
C TYR A 440 -5.53 -19.96 9.99
N VAL A 441 -5.72 -18.92 10.81
CA VAL A 441 -5.11 -17.59 10.62
C VAL A 441 -3.59 -17.69 10.60
N ARG A 442 -2.98 -18.41 11.53
CA ARG A 442 -1.52 -18.61 11.57
C ARG A 442 -0.98 -19.22 10.29
N GLN A 443 -1.66 -20.25 9.79
CA GLN A 443 -1.23 -21.02 8.62
C GLN A 443 -1.50 -20.31 7.29
N ASN A 444 -2.54 -19.45 7.21
CA ASN A 444 -3.05 -18.96 5.91
C ASN A 444 -3.02 -17.45 5.73
N SER A 445 -2.71 -16.69 6.78
CA SER A 445 -2.60 -15.22 6.64
C SER A 445 -1.44 -14.79 5.77
N THR A 446 -1.59 -13.64 5.14
CA THR A 446 -0.55 -12.99 4.33
C THR A 446 -0.66 -11.46 4.46
N SER A 447 0.36 -10.74 4.02
CA SER A 447 0.35 -9.29 3.97
C SER A 447 -0.63 -8.76 2.92
N LEU A 448 -1.24 -7.59 3.20
CA LEU A 448 -1.94 -6.78 2.20
C LEU A 448 -0.95 -5.83 1.46
N TYR A 449 0.34 -5.91 1.80
CA TYR A 449 1.44 -5.16 1.20
C TYR A 449 1.38 -3.65 1.49
N HIS A 450 0.98 -3.27 2.70
CA HIS A 450 0.82 -1.89 3.16
C HIS A 450 1.84 -1.46 4.25
N PRO A 451 3.12 -1.88 4.22
CA PRO A 451 4.06 -1.53 5.27
C PRO A 451 4.28 -0.02 5.38
N VAL A 452 4.33 0.48 6.63
CA VAL A 452 4.54 1.89 6.98
C VAL A 452 5.35 2.04 8.27
N GLY A 453 5.78 3.25 8.60
CA GLY A 453 6.13 3.64 9.97
C GLY A 453 7.60 3.62 10.35
N THR A 454 8.48 3.08 9.53
CA THR A 454 9.89 2.80 9.85
C THR A 454 10.83 4.01 9.93
N CYS A 455 10.35 5.20 9.58
CA CYS A 455 11.02 6.49 9.77
C CYS A 455 9.99 7.48 10.35
N ARG A 456 9.24 7.06 11.40
CA ARG A 456 8.08 7.77 11.88
C ARG A 456 8.36 9.24 12.21
N MET A 457 7.38 10.10 11.90
CA MET A 457 7.41 11.50 12.31
C MET A 457 6.94 11.67 13.75
N GLY A 458 7.45 12.68 14.42
CA GLY A 458 7.07 13.03 15.78
C GLY A 458 7.85 14.23 16.33
N LEU A 459 7.34 14.81 17.42
CA LEU A 459 8.01 15.90 18.13
C LEU A 459 9.09 15.40 19.08
N GLU A 460 8.87 14.23 19.70
CA GLU A 460 9.80 13.64 20.66
C GLU A 460 11.18 13.38 20.03
N ASP A 461 12.22 13.48 20.82
CA ASP A 461 13.62 13.37 20.36
C ASP A 461 13.92 12.04 19.65
N ARG A 462 13.20 10.97 20.01
CA ARG A 462 13.36 9.64 19.41
C ARG A 462 12.73 9.50 18.02
N ALA A 463 11.83 10.42 17.59
CA ALA A 463 11.26 10.35 16.25
C ALA A 463 12.34 10.55 15.17
N VAL A 464 12.24 9.83 14.04
CA VAL A 464 13.24 9.87 12.96
C VAL A 464 13.16 11.19 12.20
N VAL A 465 11.96 11.66 11.90
CA VAL A 465 11.74 12.96 11.23
C VAL A 465 10.83 13.86 12.06
N ASP A 466 11.01 15.16 11.90
CA ASP A 466 10.10 16.15 12.45
C ASP A 466 8.81 16.29 11.62
N GLN A 467 7.87 17.12 12.02
CA GLN A 467 6.62 17.37 11.28
C GLN A 467 6.84 18.07 9.92
N ASN A 468 8.03 18.60 9.64
CA ASN A 468 8.45 19.10 8.35
C ASN A 468 9.17 18.03 7.51
N LEU A 469 9.16 16.77 7.97
CA LEU A 469 9.81 15.61 7.35
C LEU A 469 11.34 15.70 7.29
N LYS A 470 11.98 16.61 8.05
CA LYS A 470 13.43 16.69 8.14
C LYS A 470 13.96 15.61 9.08
N VAL A 471 15.00 14.90 8.64
CA VAL A 471 15.69 13.91 9.49
C VAL A 471 16.36 14.62 10.65
N LYS A 472 16.02 14.23 11.88
CA LYS A 472 16.56 14.87 13.08
C LYS A 472 18.07 14.64 13.18
N GLY A 473 18.81 15.68 13.55
CA GLY A 473 20.26 15.66 13.68
C GLY A 473 21.04 15.76 12.36
N ILE A 474 20.38 15.74 11.19
CA ILE A 474 21.05 15.86 9.87
C ILE A 474 20.41 16.96 9.04
N ASN A 475 21.15 17.99 8.71
CA ASN A 475 20.70 19.08 7.86
C ASN A 475 20.61 18.65 6.39
N GLY A 476 19.66 19.22 5.64
CA GLY A 476 19.56 18.98 4.19
C GLY A 476 19.12 17.55 3.83
N LEU A 477 18.44 16.85 4.73
CA LEU A 477 17.92 15.50 4.52
C LEU A 477 16.46 15.42 4.95
N ARG A 478 15.59 14.85 4.08
CA ARG A 478 14.19 14.54 4.40
C ARG A 478 13.82 13.13 4.00
N VAL A 479 12.76 12.61 4.64
CA VAL A 479 12.07 11.39 4.20
C VAL A 479 10.64 11.77 3.83
N ALA A 480 10.18 11.38 2.64
CA ALA A 480 8.86 11.74 2.13
C ALA A 480 8.17 10.55 1.44
N ASP A 481 7.91 9.50 2.21
CA ASP A 481 7.19 8.29 1.78
C ASP A 481 6.40 7.69 2.94
N ALA A 482 5.84 6.48 2.77
CA ALA A 482 5.01 5.83 3.77
C ALA A 482 5.74 5.50 5.09
N SER A 483 7.08 5.51 5.11
CA SER A 483 7.84 5.25 6.33
C SER A 483 7.64 6.31 7.41
N ILE A 484 7.19 7.53 7.04
CA ILE A 484 7.01 8.61 8.01
C ILE A 484 5.72 8.49 8.84
N MET A 485 4.78 7.64 8.44
CA MET A 485 3.51 7.48 9.14
C MET A 485 3.74 7.03 10.58
N PRO A 486 3.29 7.76 11.61
CA PRO A 486 3.45 7.31 13.00
C PRO A 486 2.53 6.13 13.32
N GLN A 487 1.36 6.11 12.68
CA GLN A 487 0.40 5.01 12.72
C GLN A 487 -0.16 4.75 11.32
N ILE A 488 -0.38 3.47 10.98
CA ILE A 488 -0.99 3.05 9.72
C ILE A 488 -2.43 3.57 9.61
N ILE A 489 -2.83 3.97 8.41
CA ILE A 489 -4.19 4.44 8.14
C ILE A 489 -5.15 3.27 7.89
N SER A 490 -6.45 3.49 8.09
CA SER A 490 -7.50 2.49 7.87
C SER A 490 -7.78 2.29 6.37
N GLY A 491 -7.02 1.40 5.74
CA GLY A 491 -7.16 1.03 4.32
C GLY A 491 -5.87 1.07 3.51
N ASN A 492 -6.01 1.08 2.18
CA ASN A 492 -4.89 1.03 1.25
C ASN A 492 -4.02 2.28 1.34
N THR A 493 -2.71 2.13 1.48
CA THR A 493 -1.78 3.22 1.85
C THR A 493 -1.31 4.10 0.70
N ASN A 494 -1.64 3.77 -0.57
CA ASN A 494 -1.10 4.49 -1.72
C ASN A 494 -1.57 5.95 -1.80
N ALA A 495 -2.87 6.23 -1.58
CA ALA A 495 -3.41 7.59 -1.64
C ALA A 495 -2.79 8.49 -0.56
N ALA A 496 -2.64 7.96 0.67
CA ALA A 496 -1.97 8.66 1.77
C ALA A 496 -0.49 8.93 1.46
N THR A 497 0.21 7.99 0.81
CA THR A 497 1.61 8.20 0.39
C THR A 497 1.73 9.32 -0.65
N VAL A 498 0.79 9.39 -1.60
CA VAL A 498 0.75 10.50 -2.58
C VAL A 498 0.43 11.84 -1.89
N MET A 499 -0.50 11.84 -0.94
CA MET A 499 -0.81 13.02 -0.10
C MET A 499 0.43 13.50 0.66
N ILE A 500 1.19 12.59 1.29
CA ILE A 500 2.45 12.90 1.97
C ILE A 500 3.43 13.58 1.00
N ALA A 501 3.57 13.07 -0.22
CA ALA A 501 4.47 13.62 -1.22
C ALA A 501 4.03 15.03 -1.69
N GLU A 502 2.73 15.27 -1.86
CA GLU A 502 2.19 16.59 -2.18
C GLU A 502 2.46 17.61 -1.07
N LYS A 503 2.22 17.21 0.19
CA LYS A 503 2.51 18.05 1.36
C LYS A 503 4.01 18.29 1.51
N ALA A 504 4.83 17.25 1.34
CA ALA A 504 6.29 17.37 1.38
C ALA A 504 6.82 18.36 0.33
N ALA A 505 6.25 18.34 -0.88
CA ALA A 505 6.63 19.28 -1.93
C ALA A 505 6.36 20.74 -1.54
N ASP A 506 5.25 21.02 -0.86
CA ASP A 506 4.94 22.36 -0.36
C ASP A 506 5.82 22.73 0.85
N LEU A 507 6.05 21.80 1.79
CA LEU A 507 6.97 22.02 2.91
C LEU A 507 8.39 22.36 2.45
N ILE A 508 8.88 21.72 1.36
CA ILE A 508 10.19 22.01 0.78
C ILE A 508 10.19 23.37 0.04
N LYS A 509 9.10 23.66 -0.68
CA LYS A 509 8.94 24.88 -1.47
C LYS A 509 8.92 26.16 -0.59
N PHE A 510 8.31 26.05 0.59
CA PHE A 510 8.14 27.16 1.53
C PHE A 510 9.10 27.14 2.72
N SER A 511 10.04 26.14 2.78
CA SER A 511 11.14 26.18 3.76
C SER A 511 12.03 27.41 3.49
N LYS A 512 12.09 28.30 4.48
CA LYS A 512 13.07 29.40 4.53
C LYS A 512 14.45 28.87 4.86
#